data_0d72cd2da1b2d26ac8c18fb0d4aa0233
#
_entry.id   0d72cd2da1b2d26ac8c18fb0d4aa0233
#
_cell.length_a   1.000
_cell.length_b   1.000
_cell.length_c   1.000
_cell.angle_alpha   90.00
_cell.angle_beta   90.00
_cell.angle_gamma   90.00
#
_symmetry.space_group_name_H-M   'P 1'
#
loop_
_entity.id
_entity.type
_entity.pdbx_description
1 polymer ?
#
loop_
_entity_poly.entity_id
_entity_poly.type
_entity_poly.pdbx_seq_one_letter_code
_entity_poly.pdbx_strand_id
1 'polypeptide(L)'
;MKLMVNGFEAHVATGGKKFDKNLPTVLFLHGSGLDHRSWALQTRWFAYNGFGVLAPDFPGHSLSKGAPCVTIEDSGKWLADFLDAMGVRDAHVVGHSQGFLSALELSKLKPTALTSLIGVGTAAAIPVNPMLIETAGQSPMKAA
;
A
#
# COMPACT_ATOMS: atom_id res chain seq x y z
N MET A 1 -3.39 -7.28 11.30
CA MET A 1 -4.55 -6.66 12.01
C MET A 1 -5.64 -6.31 11.01
N LYS A 2 -6.84 -5.93 11.49
CA LYS A 2 -7.95 -5.48 10.65
C LYS A 2 -8.30 -4.04 11.01
N LEU A 3 -8.65 -3.24 10.02
CA LEU A 3 -9.00 -1.83 10.14
C LEU A 3 -10.19 -1.51 9.23
N MET A 4 -11.11 -0.69 9.70
CA MET A 4 -12.20 -0.18 8.83
C MET A 4 -11.74 1.07 8.11
N VAL A 5 -11.78 1.06 6.79
CA VAL A 5 -11.49 2.20 5.91
C VAL A 5 -12.65 2.34 4.92
N ASN A 6 -13.29 3.49 4.90
CA ASN A 6 -14.43 3.79 4.01
C ASN A 6 -15.55 2.73 4.05
N GLY A 7 -15.84 2.18 5.23
CA GLY A 7 -16.89 1.17 5.43
C GLY A 7 -16.50 -0.27 5.08
N PHE A 8 -15.26 -0.53 4.66
CA PHE A 8 -14.77 -1.87 4.34
C PHE A 8 -13.60 -2.27 5.22
N GLU A 9 -13.50 -3.57 5.52
CA GLU A 9 -12.40 -4.13 6.29
C GLU A 9 -11.13 -4.22 5.44
N ALA A 10 -10.08 -3.51 5.86
CA ALA A 10 -8.73 -3.63 5.31
C ALA A 10 -7.88 -4.54 6.20
N HIS A 11 -7.16 -5.48 5.58
CA HIS A 11 -6.12 -6.27 6.22
C HIS A 11 -4.81 -5.49 6.23
N VAL A 12 -4.11 -5.53 7.38
CA VAL A 12 -2.82 -4.85 7.54
C VAL A 12 -1.84 -5.78 8.24
N ALA A 13 -0.75 -6.12 7.57
CA ALA A 13 0.37 -6.81 8.19
C ALA A 13 1.23 -5.81 8.98
N THR A 14 1.72 -6.23 10.13
CA THR A 14 2.48 -5.39 11.07
C THR A 14 3.84 -6.00 11.45
N GLY A 15 4.33 -6.92 10.61
CA GLY A 15 5.64 -7.56 10.80
C GLY A 15 5.74 -8.49 12.01
N GLY A 16 4.60 -8.94 12.56
CA GLY A 16 4.56 -9.86 13.71
C GLY A 16 4.59 -9.19 15.08
N LYS A 17 4.53 -7.85 15.15
CA LYS A 17 4.35 -7.07 16.37
C LYS A 17 3.08 -6.24 16.30
N LYS A 18 2.50 -5.91 17.45
CA LYS A 18 1.41 -4.94 17.50
C LYS A 18 1.93 -3.57 17.03
N PHE A 19 1.15 -2.92 16.16
CA PHE A 19 1.49 -1.57 15.70
C PHE A 19 1.49 -0.59 16.88
N ASP A 20 2.54 0.22 16.96
CA ASP A 20 2.67 1.32 17.91
C ASP A 20 2.92 2.62 17.16
N LYS A 21 1.96 3.54 17.22
CA LYS A 21 2.00 4.84 16.55
C LYS A 21 3.03 5.82 17.13
N ASN A 22 3.61 5.50 18.31
CA ASN A 22 4.65 6.33 18.92
C ASN A 22 6.05 6.02 18.36
N LEU A 23 6.19 4.94 17.58
CA LEU A 23 7.41 4.60 16.86
C LEU A 23 7.43 5.25 15.48
N PRO A 24 8.61 5.54 14.91
CA PRO A 24 8.71 5.93 13.51
C PRO A 24 7.99 4.93 12.62
N THR A 25 7.01 5.40 11.85
CA THR A 25 6.16 4.51 11.05
C THR A 25 6.76 4.24 9.69
N VAL A 26 6.78 2.97 9.26
CA VAL A 26 7.07 2.56 7.89
C VAL A 26 5.84 1.92 7.26
N LEU A 27 5.39 2.49 6.16
CA LEU A 27 4.27 2.02 5.35
C LEU A 27 4.80 1.34 4.08
N PHE A 28 4.50 0.04 3.93
CA PHE A 28 4.88 -0.75 2.77
C PHE A 28 3.69 -0.98 1.85
N LEU A 29 3.81 -0.58 0.58
CA LEU A 29 2.75 -0.64 -0.42
C LEU A 29 3.12 -1.65 -1.52
N HIS A 30 2.28 -2.65 -1.72
CA HIS A 30 2.50 -3.69 -2.72
C HIS A 30 2.18 -3.22 -4.14
N GLY A 31 2.69 -3.92 -5.13
CA GLY A 31 2.43 -3.69 -6.55
C GLY A 31 1.14 -4.33 -7.03
N SER A 32 0.84 -4.12 -8.31
CA SER A 32 -0.33 -4.68 -9.00
C SER A 32 -0.37 -6.20 -8.88
N GLY A 33 -1.54 -6.76 -8.56
CA GLY A 33 -1.74 -8.21 -8.43
C GLY A 33 -1.03 -8.87 -7.23
N LEU A 34 -0.35 -8.09 -6.39
CA LEU A 34 0.36 -8.56 -5.21
C LEU A 34 -0.43 -8.27 -3.93
N ASP A 35 0.19 -8.50 -2.78
CA ASP A 35 -0.36 -8.25 -1.45
C ASP A 35 0.75 -8.03 -0.42
N HIS A 36 0.37 -7.85 0.87
CA HIS A 36 1.29 -7.61 1.98
C HIS A 36 2.43 -8.64 2.10
N ARG A 37 2.26 -9.87 1.58
CA ARG A 37 3.28 -10.93 1.64
C ARG A 37 4.53 -10.59 0.84
N SER A 38 4.41 -9.70 -0.15
CA SER A 38 5.57 -9.16 -0.89
C SER A 38 6.61 -8.51 0.04
N TRP A 39 6.18 -8.07 1.21
CA TRP A 39 6.98 -7.35 2.19
C TRP A 39 7.25 -8.16 3.46
N ALA A 40 7.05 -9.49 3.44
CA ALA A 40 7.09 -10.32 4.65
C ALA A 40 8.43 -10.22 5.42
N LEU A 41 9.55 -10.20 4.70
CA LEU A 41 10.89 -10.11 5.31
C LEU A 41 11.17 -8.70 5.84
N GLN A 42 10.86 -7.67 5.04
CA GLN A 42 11.08 -6.27 5.38
C GLN A 42 10.21 -5.86 6.59
N THR A 43 8.92 -6.15 6.54
CA THR A 43 7.99 -5.82 7.64
C THR A 43 8.44 -6.45 8.95
N ARG A 44 8.90 -7.70 8.92
CA ARG A 44 9.41 -8.38 10.10
C ARG A 44 10.67 -7.70 10.62
N TRP A 45 11.64 -7.41 9.75
CA TRP A 45 12.88 -6.78 10.17
C TRP A 45 12.62 -5.41 10.81
N PHE A 46 11.87 -4.53 10.16
CA PHE A 46 11.57 -3.20 10.68
C PHE A 46 10.81 -3.26 12.00
N ALA A 47 9.79 -4.14 12.12
CA ALA A 47 9.02 -4.27 13.36
C ALA A 47 9.88 -4.71 14.56
N TYR A 48 10.93 -5.50 14.32
CA TYR A 48 11.85 -5.94 15.38
C TYR A 48 13.03 -4.98 15.61
N ASN A 49 13.17 -3.93 14.80
CA ASN A 49 14.23 -2.93 14.90
C ASN A 49 13.71 -1.51 15.22
N GLY A 50 12.61 -1.41 15.97
CA GLY A 50 12.15 -0.16 16.57
C GLY A 50 11.23 0.69 15.70
N PHE A 51 10.58 0.11 14.69
CA PHE A 51 9.63 0.81 13.84
C PHE A 51 8.20 0.32 14.07
N GLY A 52 7.24 1.24 13.96
CA GLY A 52 5.84 0.92 13.72
C GLY A 52 5.66 0.53 12.25
N VAL A 53 5.14 -0.68 11.98
CA VAL A 53 5.08 -1.20 10.60
C VAL A 53 3.65 -1.40 10.17
N LEU A 54 3.34 -0.92 8.96
CA LEU A 54 2.07 -1.09 8.29
C LEU A 54 2.30 -1.59 6.86
N ALA A 55 1.69 -2.70 6.50
CA ALA A 55 1.63 -3.21 5.13
C ALA A 55 0.19 -3.62 4.83
N PRO A 56 -0.65 -2.68 4.36
CA PRO A 56 -2.02 -2.98 4.01
C PRO A 56 -2.11 -3.76 2.70
N ASP A 57 -3.13 -4.61 2.58
CA ASP A 57 -3.65 -5.01 1.28
C ASP A 57 -4.56 -3.89 0.76
N PHE A 58 -4.37 -3.45 -0.48
CA PHE A 58 -5.30 -2.51 -1.12
C PHE A 58 -6.71 -3.09 -1.21
N PRO A 59 -7.77 -2.26 -1.34
CA PRO A 59 -9.14 -2.75 -1.51
C PRO A 59 -9.23 -3.79 -2.63
N GLY A 60 -10.00 -4.86 -2.39
CA GLY A 60 -10.17 -5.96 -3.34
C GLY A 60 -8.96 -6.86 -3.56
N HIS A 61 -7.86 -6.65 -2.81
CA HIS A 61 -6.67 -7.51 -2.86
C HIS A 61 -6.60 -8.41 -1.62
N SER A 62 -6.24 -9.66 -1.84
CA SER A 62 -5.96 -10.68 -0.80
C SER A 62 -7.01 -10.71 0.32
N LEU A 63 -6.69 -10.23 1.51
CA LEU A 63 -7.56 -10.29 2.69
C LEU A 63 -8.38 -9.01 2.91
N SER A 64 -8.14 -7.94 2.14
CA SER A 64 -8.93 -6.70 2.18
C SER A 64 -10.23 -6.81 1.41
N LYS A 65 -11.28 -6.21 1.96
CA LYS A 65 -12.63 -6.17 1.38
C LYS A 65 -12.84 -4.90 0.55
N GLY A 66 -13.97 -4.84 -0.14
CA GLY A 66 -14.33 -3.72 -1.02
C GLY A 66 -13.92 -3.95 -2.47
N ALA A 67 -14.35 -3.04 -3.34
CA ALA A 67 -13.96 -3.05 -4.75
C ALA A 67 -12.53 -2.54 -4.91
N PRO A 68 -11.74 -3.07 -5.85
CA PRO A 68 -10.42 -2.52 -6.18
C PRO A 68 -10.52 -1.04 -6.59
N CYS A 69 -9.51 -0.25 -6.28
CA CYS A 69 -9.38 1.11 -6.80
C CYS A 69 -9.21 1.05 -8.33
N VAL A 70 -9.97 1.87 -9.04
CA VAL A 70 -9.97 1.87 -10.52
C VAL A 70 -8.81 2.69 -11.06
N THR A 71 -8.42 3.75 -10.35
CA THR A 71 -7.34 4.65 -10.74
C THR A 71 -6.25 4.73 -9.67
N ILE A 72 -5.09 5.22 -10.05
CA ILE A 72 -3.98 5.48 -9.11
C ILE A 72 -4.38 6.60 -8.13
N GLU A 73 -5.11 7.59 -8.60
CA GLU A 73 -5.65 8.69 -7.79
C GLU A 73 -6.60 8.17 -6.70
N ASP A 74 -7.46 7.19 -7.02
CA ASP A 74 -8.34 6.57 -6.03
C ASP A 74 -7.56 5.76 -4.99
N SER A 75 -6.48 5.11 -5.41
CA SER A 75 -5.56 4.43 -4.49
C SER A 75 -4.87 5.43 -3.55
N GLY A 76 -4.47 6.60 -4.07
CA GLY A 76 -3.90 7.69 -3.27
C GLY A 76 -4.88 8.24 -2.23
N LYS A 77 -6.15 8.45 -2.62
CA LYS A 77 -7.22 8.88 -1.70
C LYS A 77 -7.47 7.83 -0.61
N TRP A 78 -7.57 6.56 -1.01
CA TRP A 78 -7.75 5.47 -0.05
C TRP A 78 -6.59 5.40 0.96
N LEU A 79 -5.34 5.60 0.53
CA LEU A 79 -4.18 5.67 1.42
C LEU A 79 -4.27 6.85 2.39
N ALA A 80 -4.79 8.01 1.95
CA ALA A 80 -5.01 9.15 2.83
C ALA A 80 -6.01 8.80 3.95
N ASP A 81 -7.14 8.20 3.59
CA ASP A 81 -8.16 7.74 4.53
C ASP A 81 -7.64 6.63 5.45
N PHE A 82 -6.79 5.73 4.92
CA PHE A 82 -6.13 4.68 5.69
C PHE A 82 -5.20 5.27 6.77
N LEU A 83 -4.37 6.26 6.45
CA LEU A 83 -3.49 6.92 7.42
C LEU A 83 -4.30 7.64 8.49
N ASP A 84 -5.41 8.30 8.12
CA ASP A 84 -6.31 8.95 9.08
C ASP A 84 -6.93 7.92 10.03
N ALA A 85 -7.45 6.81 9.50
CA ALA A 85 -8.02 5.73 10.30
C ALA A 85 -7.01 5.07 11.25
N MET A 86 -5.73 5.01 10.85
CA MET A 86 -4.62 4.54 11.69
C MET A 86 -4.14 5.58 12.71
N GLY A 87 -4.52 6.85 12.56
CA GLY A 87 -4.01 7.96 13.37
C GLY A 87 -2.52 8.24 13.13
N VAL A 88 -2.02 7.92 11.92
CA VAL A 88 -0.63 8.16 11.51
C VAL A 88 -0.55 9.52 10.84
N ARG A 89 0.34 10.39 11.35
CA ARG A 89 0.51 11.76 10.85
C ARG A 89 1.77 11.94 10.00
N ASP A 90 2.72 11.01 10.14
CA ASP A 90 3.96 10.97 9.38
C ASP A 90 4.40 9.50 9.18
N ALA A 91 4.90 9.19 8.02
CA ALA A 91 5.38 7.86 7.69
C ALA A 91 6.52 7.91 6.66
N HIS A 92 7.44 6.97 6.79
CA HIS A 92 8.33 6.57 5.70
C HIS A 92 7.53 5.63 4.80
N VAL A 93 7.36 5.97 3.53
CA VAL A 93 6.55 5.17 2.60
C VAL A 93 7.45 4.46 1.61
N VAL A 94 7.31 3.14 1.52
CA VAL A 94 8.03 2.28 0.58
C VAL A 94 7.02 1.65 -0.37
N GLY A 95 7.08 1.99 -1.64
CA GLY A 95 6.17 1.48 -2.67
C GLY A 95 6.87 0.63 -3.71
N HIS A 96 6.32 -0.54 -3.99
CA HIS A 96 6.74 -1.38 -5.11
C HIS A 96 5.84 -1.14 -6.31
N SER A 97 6.43 -0.86 -7.49
CA SER A 97 5.69 -0.73 -8.74
C SER A 97 4.49 0.23 -8.60
N GLN A 98 3.26 -0.22 -8.82
CA GLN A 98 2.01 0.56 -8.65
C GLN A 98 1.88 1.16 -7.24
N GLY A 99 2.33 0.48 -6.20
CA GLY A 99 2.29 1.00 -4.82
C GLY A 99 3.06 2.31 -4.66
N PHE A 100 4.14 2.49 -5.42
CA PHE A 100 4.87 3.77 -5.44
C PHE A 100 4.08 4.87 -6.16
N LEU A 101 3.39 4.56 -7.26
CA LEU A 101 2.54 5.53 -7.94
C LEU A 101 1.39 5.99 -7.02
N SER A 102 0.78 5.05 -6.30
CA SER A 102 -0.24 5.38 -5.28
C SER A 102 0.32 6.28 -4.17
N ALA A 103 1.59 6.07 -3.76
CA ALA A 103 2.25 6.92 -2.79
C ALA A 103 2.59 8.32 -3.34
N LEU A 104 2.87 8.46 -4.63
CA LEU A 104 2.99 9.76 -5.28
C LEU A 104 1.67 10.55 -5.22
N GLU A 105 0.54 9.91 -5.48
CA GLU A 105 -0.77 10.56 -5.34
C GLU A 105 -1.07 10.91 -3.88
N LEU A 106 -0.76 10.02 -2.92
CA LEU A 106 -0.86 10.34 -1.50
C LEU A 106 -0.04 11.59 -1.14
N SER A 107 1.16 11.74 -1.70
CA SER A 107 2.03 12.89 -1.43
C SER A 107 1.44 14.23 -1.89
N LYS A 108 0.61 14.23 -2.93
CA LYS A 108 -0.14 15.42 -3.39
C LYS A 108 -1.27 15.77 -2.42
N LEU A 109 -1.93 14.76 -1.87
CA LEU A 109 -3.09 14.94 -0.98
C LEU A 109 -2.65 15.28 0.46
N LYS A 110 -1.59 14.65 0.94
CA LYS A 110 -1.08 14.78 2.31
C LYS A 110 0.45 14.93 2.33
N PRO A 111 0.99 16.05 1.84
CA PRO A 111 2.45 16.24 1.75
C PRO A 111 3.16 16.17 3.10
N THR A 112 2.48 16.56 4.19
CA THR A 112 3.04 16.51 5.55
C THR A 112 2.94 15.14 6.21
N ALA A 113 2.24 14.18 5.58
CA ALA A 113 2.10 12.82 6.11
C ALA A 113 3.24 11.89 5.66
N LEU A 114 4.14 12.37 4.81
CA LEU A 114 5.27 11.59 4.31
C LEU A 114 6.59 12.17 4.79
N THR A 115 7.29 11.41 5.62
CA THR A 115 8.67 11.75 6.03
C THR A 115 9.67 11.43 4.92
N SER A 116 9.45 10.34 4.21
CA SER A 116 10.21 9.97 3.00
C SER A 116 9.40 9.07 2.08
N LEU A 117 9.78 9.02 0.81
CA LEU A 117 9.17 8.19 -0.20
C LEU A 117 10.25 7.41 -0.94
N ILE A 118 10.15 6.08 -0.91
CA ILE A 118 11.10 5.14 -1.50
C ILE A 118 10.39 4.29 -2.54
N GLY A 119 10.89 4.31 -3.78
CA GLY A 119 10.40 3.48 -4.88
C GLY A 119 11.26 2.25 -5.10
N VAL A 120 10.61 1.09 -5.24
CA VAL A 120 11.26 -0.19 -5.52
C VAL A 120 10.68 -0.78 -6.80
N GLY A 121 11.55 -1.06 -7.79
CA GLY A 121 11.12 -1.64 -9.06
C GLY A 121 10.04 -0.79 -9.77
N THR A 122 10.25 0.54 -9.86
CA THR A 122 9.23 1.48 -10.31
C THR A 122 9.85 2.70 -11.01
N ALA A 123 8.99 3.56 -11.55
CA ALA A 123 9.31 4.87 -12.10
C ALA A 123 8.16 5.84 -11.80
N ALA A 124 8.34 7.14 -12.09
CA ALA A 124 7.28 8.15 -11.93
C ALA A 124 6.07 7.92 -12.87
N ALA A 125 6.27 7.19 -13.96
CA ALA A 125 5.23 6.69 -14.85
C ALA A 125 5.62 5.30 -15.34
N ILE A 126 4.67 4.37 -15.34
CA ILE A 126 4.88 3.00 -15.81
C ILE A 126 3.99 2.79 -17.02
N PRO A 127 4.55 2.75 -18.24
CA PRO A 127 3.77 2.42 -19.43
C PRO A 127 3.35 0.94 -19.35
N VAL A 128 2.05 0.69 -19.41
CA VAL A 128 1.51 -0.68 -19.42
C VAL A 128 1.21 -1.08 -20.87
N ASN A 129 1.69 -2.26 -21.29
CA ASN A 129 1.39 -2.79 -22.60
C ASN A 129 -0.13 -3.00 -22.74
N PRO A 130 -0.79 -2.44 -23.78
CA PRO A 130 -2.23 -2.61 -23.99
C PRO A 130 -2.68 -4.07 -24.01
N MET A 131 -1.85 -4.97 -24.54
CA MET A 131 -2.13 -6.41 -24.55
C MET A 131 -2.26 -7.02 -23.14
N LEU A 132 -1.47 -6.53 -22.16
CA LEU A 132 -1.59 -6.97 -20.78
C LEU A 132 -2.91 -6.52 -20.17
N ILE A 133 -3.35 -5.29 -20.48
CA ILE A 133 -4.64 -4.76 -20.01
C ILE A 133 -5.78 -5.60 -20.57
N GLU A 134 -5.76 -5.91 -21.87
CA GLU A 134 -6.76 -6.74 -22.51
C GLU A 134 -6.77 -8.18 -21.93
N THR A 135 -5.59 -8.78 -21.77
CA THR A 135 -5.44 -10.13 -21.21
C THR A 135 -5.96 -10.19 -19.76
N ALA A 136 -5.67 -9.17 -18.95
CA ALA A 136 -6.17 -9.08 -17.58
C ALA A 136 -7.70 -8.98 -17.52
N GLY A 137 -8.31 -8.25 -18.46
CA GLY A 137 -9.76 -8.16 -18.60
C GLY A 137 -10.42 -9.49 -18.97
N GLN A 138 -9.75 -10.32 -19.79
CA GLN A 138 -10.25 -11.63 -20.23
C GLN A 138 -9.93 -12.76 -19.23
N SER A 139 -8.78 -12.74 -18.59
CA SER A 139 -8.32 -13.74 -17.66
C SER A 139 -7.22 -13.20 -16.75
N PRO A 140 -7.55 -12.73 -15.54
CA PRO A 140 -6.57 -12.19 -14.60
C PRO A 140 -5.39 -13.12 -14.30
N MET A 141 -5.63 -14.44 -14.28
CA MET A 141 -4.58 -15.44 -14.06
C MET A 141 -3.56 -15.57 -15.19
N LYS A 142 -3.87 -15.12 -16.40
CA LYS A 142 -2.93 -15.15 -17.53
C LYS A 142 -2.10 -13.87 -17.66
N ALA A 143 -2.48 -12.81 -16.92
CA ALA A 143 -1.78 -11.54 -16.91
C ALA A 143 -0.78 -11.42 -15.73
N ALA A 144 -0.81 -12.34 -14.78
CA ALA A 144 0.11 -12.46 -13.66
C ALA A 144 1.31 -13.32 -14.05
#